data_de59824a597a90ccb9fe442e52325301
#
_entry.id   de59824a597a90ccb9fe442e52325301
#
_cell.length_a   1.000
_cell.length_b   1.000
_cell.length_c   1.000
_cell.angle_alpha   90.00
_cell.angle_beta   90.00
_cell.angle_gamma   90.00
#
_symmetry.space_group_name_H-M   'P 1'
#
loop_
_entity.id
_entity.type
_entity.pdbx_description
1 polymer ?
#
loop_
_entity_poly.entity_id
_entity_poly.type
_entity_poly.pdbx_seq_one_letter_code
_entity_poly.pdbx_strand_id
1 'polypeptide(L)'
;MRSKSRVAIVRYETPLASARRATDLCGGLDGLPANARCFVKPNIVYWTRAAPFPKWGVITTSRVVEDVVMLLNERGITDITLGEGTVTMDHRDRETPAHAFETLGYGALQKRYGVKTVNVFERPFEKVVLGAGVVLNYNVDILESDFVVNLPVLKTHVQTVVSLGIKNLKGLIDIASRKKCHNTDPERDLHYMVARLANRLPPSYTLLDGIYTNARGPLFDGRIRRSNLLVASAEMLAADMVGAAVLGYGVTEVPYLVHAARDRGRPLDRSDVEVVGERIEDVA
;
A
#
# COMPACT_ATOMS: atom_id res chain seq x y z
N MET A 1 -8.93 19.20 -20.89
CA MET A 1 -8.32 19.15 -19.56
C MET A 1 -8.48 17.71 -19.05
N ARG A 2 -7.41 17.09 -18.51
CA ARG A 2 -7.57 15.80 -17.79
C ARG A 2 -8.42 16.05 -16.54
N SER A 3 -9.36 15.15 -16.23
CA SER A 3 -10.09 15.21 -14.96
C SER A 3 -9.09 15.11 -13.80
N LYS A 4 -9.31 15.87 -12.74
CA LYS A 4 -8.47 15.80 -11.54
C LYS A 4 -8.62 14.44 -10.87
N SER A 5 -7.51 13.90 -10.35
CA SER A 5 -7.54 12.70 -9.51
C SER A 5 -8.10 13.07 -8.13
N ARG A 6 -9.17 12.39 -7.69
CA ARG A 6 -9.71 12.62 -6.34
C ARG A 6 -8.93 11.87 -5.28
N VAL A 7 -8.63 12.56 -4.19
CA VAL A 7 -8.05 11.98 -2.98
C VAL A 7 -8.92 12.36 -1.79
N ALA A 8 -9.47 11.37 -1.12
CA ALA A 8 -10.26 11.58 0.09
C ALA A 8 -9.36 11.56 1.33
N ILE A 9 -9.53 12.52 2.23
CA ILE A 9 -8.99 12.48 3.59
C ILE A 9 -10.19 12.38 4.55
N VAL A 10 -10.21 11.34 5.38
CA VAL A 10 -11.33 11.05 6.27
C VAL A 10 -10.83 10.72 7.67
N ARG A 11 -11.49 11.25 8.70
CA ARG A 11 -11.23 10.79 10.07
C ARG A 11 -11.80 9.39 10.28
N TYR A 12 -10.98 8.52 10.88
CA TYR A 12 -11.42 7.17 11.22
C TYR A 12 -12.08 7.18 12.61
N GLU A 13 -13.38 7.29 12.63
CA GLU A 13 -14.18 7.36 13.85
C GLU A 13 -14.99 6.09 14.09
N THR A 14 -15.60 5.57 13.03
CA THR A 14 -16.45 4.39 13.07
C THR A 14 -15.92 3.34 12.07
N PRO A 15 -15.62 2.12 12.54
CA PRO A 15 -15.25 1.02 11.66
C PRO A 15 -16.25 0.83 10.52
N LEU A 16 -15.75 0.40 9.35
CA LEU A 16 -16.49 0.25 8.11
C LEU A 16 -17.07 1.57 7.56
N ALA A 17 -17.81 2.35 8.37
CA ALA A 17 -18.42 3.59 7.89
C ALA A 17 -17.38 4.63 7.44
N SER A 18 -16.27 4.78 8.19
CA SER A 18 -15.18 5.69 7.81
C SER A 18 -14.45 5.22 6.56
N ALA A 19 -14.18 3.91 6.44
CA ALA A 19 -13.56 3.34 5.25
C ALA A 19 -14.49 3.48 4.02
N ARG A 20 -15.78 3.24 4.19
CA ARG A 20 -16.80 3.46 3.15
C ARG A 20 -16.79 4.91 2.68
N ARG A 21 -16.89 5.87 3.61
CA ARG A 21 -16.87 7.29 3.28
C ARG A 21 -15.62 7.68 2.49
N ALA A 22 -14.43 7.18 2.89
CA ALA A 22 -13.20 7.45 2.16
C ALA A 22 -13.24 6.86 0.74
N THR A 23 -13.74 5.63 0.59
CA THR A 23 -13.90 4.94 -0.68
C THR A 23 -14.87 5.66 -1.62
N ASP A 24 -16.05 6.03 -1.12
CA ASP A 24 -17.11 6.66 -1.92
C ASP A 24 -16.71 8.08 -2.35
N LEU A 25 -16.10 8.87 -1.47
CA LEU A 25 -15.65 10.23 -1.79
C LEU A 25 -14.63 10.27 -2.94
N CYS A 26 -13.73 9.30 -3.04
CA CYS A 26 -12.71 9.26 -4.10
C CYS A 26 -13.09 8.36 -5.28
N GLY A 27 -14.23 7.69 -5.24
CA GLY A 27 -14.61 6.71 -6.28
C GLY A 27 -13.65 5.50 -6.31
N GLY A 28 -13.13 5.10 -5.15
CA GLY A 28 -12.03 4.14 -5.06
C GLY A 28 -12.34 2.76 -5.65
N LEU A 29 -13.59 2.34 -5.61
CA LEU A 29 -14.07 1.06 -6.15
C LEU A 29 -15.00 1.22 -7.37
N ASP A 30 -15.08 2.39 -8.00
CA ASP A 30 -15.96 2.60 -9.18
C ASP A 30 -15.47 1.79 -10.39
N GLY A 31 -14.18 1.55 -10.52
CA GLY A 31 -13.57 0.74 -11.56
C GLY A 31 -13.50 -0.76 -11.27
N LEU A 32 -14.11 -1.24 -10.17
CA LEU A 32 -14.08 -2.64 -9.77
C LEU A 32 -15.01 -3.47 -10.67
N PRO A 33 -14.48 -4.46 -11.43
CA PRO A 33 -15.33 -5.32 -12.25
C PRO A 33 -16.24 -6.24 -11.41
N ALA A 34 -17.40 -6.58 -11.93
CA ALA A 34 -18.25 -7.60 -11.31
C ALA A 34 -17.52 -8.95 -11.28
N ASN A 35 -17.65 -9.67 -10.17
CA ASN A 35 -16.99 -10.97 -9.94
C ASN A 35 -15.45 -10.95 -10.10
N ALA A 36 -14.82 -9.78 -9.87
CA ALA A 36 -13.39 -9.62 -9.99
C ALA A 36 -12.61 -10.51 -9.02
N ARG A 37 -11.47 -11.00 -9.46
CA ARG A 37 -10.42 -11.55 -8.58
C ARG A 37 -9.68 -10.38 -7.95
N CYS A 38 -9.90 -10.13 -6.67
CA CYS A 38 -9.31 -9.01 -5.95
C CYS A 38 -8.07 -9.43 -5.17
N PHE A 39 -6.97 -8.72 -5.37
CA PHE A 39 -5.78 -8.86 -4.55
C PHE A 39 -5.71 -7.71 -3.52
N VAL A 40 -5.80 -8.03 -2.25
CA VAL A 40 -5.67 -7.07 -1.14
C VAL A 40 -4.26 -7.14 -0.59
N LYS A 41 -3.55 -6.02 -0.64
CA LYS A 41 -2.13 -5.89 -0.24
C LYS A 41 -1.99 -5.04 1.03
N PRO A 42 -1.92 -5.65 2.23
CA PRO A 42 -1.56 -4.92 3.44
C PRO A 42 -0.07 -4.57 3.44
N ASN A 43 0.39 -3.83 4.44
CA ASN A 43 1.80 -3.63 4.73
C ASN A 43 2.19 -4.48 5.95
N ILE A 44 2.98 -5.54 5.75
CA ILE A 44 3.62 -6.31 6.81
C ILE A 44 5.11 -6.33 6.50
N VAL A 45 5.79 -5.22 6.80
CA VAL A 45 7.17 -4.98 6.39
C VAL A 45 8.17 -5.98 6.98
N TYR A 46 7.94 -6.41 8.21
CA TYR A 46 8.78 -7.35 8.96
C TYR A 46 7.95 -8.06 10.04
N TRP A 47 8.32 -9.27 10.39
CA TRP A 47 7.75 -10.03 11.50
C TRP A 47 8.80 -10.90 12.18
N THR A 48 8.59 -11.20 13.47
CA THR A 48 9.39 -12.15 14.24
C THR A 48 8.50 -12.91 15.22
N ARG A 49 8.87 -14.15 15.51
CA ARG A 49 8.25 -14.98 16.56
C ARG A 49 9.02 -14.91 17.89
N ALA A 50 10.23 -14.31 17.88
CA ALA A 50 11.11 -14.27 19.03
C ALA A 50 10.64 -13.31 20.15
N ALA A 51 9.81 -12.32 19.81
CA ALA A 51 9.26 -11.36 20.75
C ALA A 51 7.93 -10.79 20.23
N PRO A 52 7.07 -10.24 21.12
CA PRO A 52 5.89 -9.49 20.68
C PRO A 52 6.27 -8.38 19.70
N PHE A 53 5.63 -8.35 18.53
CA PHE A 53 5.94 -7.38 17.50
C PHE A 53 5.06 -6.12 17.67
N PRO A 54 5.64 -4.91 17.79
CA PRO A 54 4.90 -3.66 17.89
C PRO A 54 4.30 -3.31 16.52
N LYS A 55 3.01 -3.57 16.36
CA LYS A 55 2.31 -3.47 15.07
C LYS A 55 1.75 -2.08 14.75
N TRP A 56 1.41 -1.28 15.75
CA TRP A 56 0.75 0.01 15.56
C TRP A 56 1.64 1.00 14.79
N GLY A 57 1.13 1.57 13.70
CA GLY A 57 1.88 2.48 12.83
C GLY A 57 3.01 1.82 12.03
N VAL A 58 3.25 0.53 12.21
CA VAL A 58 4.27 -0.26 11.48
C VAL A 58 3.62 -1.16 10.43
N ILE A 59 2.54 -1.83 10.83
CA ILE A 59 1.77 -2.78 10.03
C ILE A 59 0.36 -2.23 9.81
N THR A 60 -0.24 -2.52 8.65
CA THR A 60 -1.64 -2.16 8.38
C THR A 60 -2.56 -2.70 9.46
N THR A 61 -3.39 -1.85 10.01
CA THR A 61 -4.33 -2.17 11.06
C THR A 61 -5.32 -3.23 10.57
N SER A 62 -5.44 -4.34 11.29
CA SER A 62 -6.32 -5.46 10.90
C SER A 62 -7.77 -5.02 10.70
N ARG A 63 -8.22 -4.00 11.43
CA ARG A 63 -9.56 -3.43 11.25
C ARG A 63 -9.74 -2.80 9.86
N VAL A 64 -8.75 -2.07 9.34
CA VAL A 64 -8.81 -1.50 7.98
C VAL A 64 -8.85 -2.62 6.93
N VAL A 65 -8.11 -3.71 7.16
CA VAL A 65 -8.16 -4.88 6.28
C VAL A 65 -9.56 -5.50 6.28
N GLU A 66 -10.18 -5.68 7.45
CA GLU A 66 -11.54 -6.20 7.58
C GLU A 66 -12.57 -5.26 6.93
N ASP A 67 -12.48 -3.95 7.19
CA ASP A 67 -13.38 -2.95 6.60
C ASP A 67 -13.37 -3.04 5.06
N VAL A 68 -12.18 -3.16 4.45
CA VAL A 68 -12.05 -3.30 3.00
C VAL A 68 -12.61 -4.63 2.50
N VAL A 69 -12.34 -5.74 3.18
CA VAL A 69 -12.93 -7.04 2.83
C VAL A 69 -14.46 -6.96 2.87
N MET A 70 -15.03 -6.31 3.88
CA MET A 70 -16.49 -6.11 3.98
C MET A 70 -17.01 -5.26 2.80
N LEU A 71 -16.33 -4.16 2.44
CA LEU A 71 -16.72 -3.32 1.30
C LEU A 71 -16.69 -4.07 -0.03
N LEU A 72 -15.71 -4.95 -0.22
CA LEU A 72 -15.63 -5.82 -1.40
C LEU A 72 -16.79 -6.84 -1.43
N ASN A 73 -17.05 -7.49 -0.29
CA ASN A 73 -18.16 -8.45 -0.19
C ASN A 73 -19.54 -7.80 -0.45
N GLU A 74 -19.78 -6.60 0.05
CA GLU A 74 -21.01 -5.84 -0.20
C GLU A 74 -21.22 -5.51 -1.68
N ARG A 75 -20.14 -5.49 -2.46
CA ARG A 75 -20.17 -5.36 -3.93
C ARG A 75 -20.22 -6.71 -4.66
N GLY A 76 -20.43 -7.80 -3.92
CA GLY A 76 -20.55 -9.16 -4.48
C GLY A 76 -19.20 -9.80 -4.83
N ILE A 77 -18.06 -9.22 -4.41
CA ILE A 77 -16.75 -9.81 -4.63
C ILE A 77 -16.48 -10.89 -3.58
N THR A 78 -16.28 -12.11 -4.04
CA THR A 78 -16.01 -13.29 -3.18
C THR A 78 -14.63 -13.89 -3.41
N ASP A 79 -13.99 -13.65 -4.57
CA ASP A 79 -12.63 -14.10 -4.84
C ASP A 79 -11.62 -13.04 -4.38
N ILE A 80 -11.30 -13.08 -3.08
CA ILE A 80 -10.39 -12.13 -2.43
C ILE A 80 -9.13 -12.87 -1.97
N THR A 81 -7.98 -12.45 -2.46
CA THR A 81 -6.66 -12.90 -1.99
C THR A 81 -5.98 -11.81 -1.19
N LEU A 82 -5.66 -12.09 0.07
CA LEU A 82 -4.91 -11.22 0.97
C LEU A 82 -3.45 -11.69 0.99
N GLY A 83 -2.54 -10.91 0.40
CA GLY A 83 -1.17 -11.33 0.18
C GLY A 83 -0.10 -10.33 0.60
N GLU A 84 0.99 -10.84 1.21
CA GLU A 84 2.19 -10.06 1.56
C GLU A 84 3.44 -10.93 1.52
N GLY A 85 4.55 -10.34 1.08
CA GLY A 85 5.89 -10.90 1.20
C GLY A 85 6.61 -10.31 2.41
N THR A 86 6.26 -10.78 3.61
CA THR A 86 6.84 -10.32 4.87
C THR A 86 8.33 -10.63 4.95
N VAL A 87 9.14 -9.63 5.30
CA VAL A 87 10.58 -9.84 5.52
C VAL A 87 10.77 -10.57 6.85
N THR A 88 11.54 -11.66 6.81
CA THR A 88 11.97 -12.45 7.96
C THR A 88 13.49 -12.55 7.96
N MET A 89 14.09 -13.09 9.02
CA MET A 89 15.55 -13.32 9.09
C MET A 89 16.00 -14.36 8.04
N ASP A 90 15.19 -15.38 7.78
CA ASP A 90 15.38 -16.35 6.71
C ASP A 90 14.18 -16.31 5.75
N HIS A 91 14.41 -16.03 4.47
CA HIS A 91 13.37 -15.99 3.43
C HIS A 91 12.72 -17.35 3.14
N ARG A 92 13.31 -18.46 3.63
CA ARG A 92 12.76 -19.81 3.57
C ARG A 92 11.83 -20.12 4.73
N ASP A 93 11.82 -19.27 5.76
CA ASP A 93 10.95 -19.43 6.93
C ASP A 93 9.48 -19.24 6.50
N ARG A 94 8.71 -20.30 6.59
CA ARG A 94 7.26 -20.35 6.29
C ARG A 94 6.41 -20.09 7.52
N GLU A 95 6.94 -20.41 8.69
CA GLU A 95 6.20 -20.34 9.94
C GLU A 95 6.03 -18.89 10.42
N THR A 96 7.03 -18.04 10.23
CA THR A 96 6.94 -16.64 10.66
C THR A 96 5.88 -15.85 9.90
N PRO A 97 5.74 -15.91 8.56
CA PRO A 97 4.61 -15.31 7.84
C PRO A 97 3.25 -15.89 8.26
N ALA A 98 3.15 -17.21 8.45
CA ALA A 98 1.91 -17.84 8.92
C ALA A 98 1.51 -17.33 10.31
N HIS A 99 2.47 -17.27 11.25
CA HIS A 99 2.27 -16.69 12.57
C HIS A 99 1.87 -15.20 12.52
N ALA A 100 2.43 -14.42 11.58
CA ALA A 100 2.02 -13.03 11.37
C ALA A 100 0.54 -12.95 10.97
N PHE A 101 0.12 -13.74 9.99
CA PHE A 101 -1.27 -13.76 9.50
C PHE A 101 -2.25 -14.21 10.58
N GLU A 102 -1.90 -15.22 11.37
CA GLU A 102 -2.71 -15.68 12.49
C GLU A 102 -2.83 -14.59 13.57
N THR A 103 -1.71 -14.00 14.00
CA THR A 103 -1.67 -12.95 15.03
C THR A 103 -2.40 -11.67 14.61
N LEU A 104 -2.43 -11.37 13.31
CA LEU A 104 -3.17 -10.25 12.73
C LEU A 104 -4.67 -10.57 12.53
N GLY A 105 -5.11 -11.79 12.85
CA GLY A 105 -6.51 -12.20 12.78
C GLY A 105 -7.01 -12.54 11.37
N TYR A 106 -6.10 -12.75 10.41
CA TYR A 106 -6.49 -13.06 9.02
C TYR A 106 -7.17 -14.43 8.89
N GLY A 107 -6.89 -15.36 9.80
CA GLY A 107 -7.65 -16.63 9.89
C GLY A 107 -9.14 -16.44 10.20
N ALA A 108 -9.51 -15.37 10.93
CA ALA A 108 -10.91 -15.02 11.14
C ALA A 108 -11.57 -14.47 9.86
N LEU A 109 -10.83 -13.71 9.04
CA LEU A 109 -11.31 -13.23 7.73
C LEU A 109 -11.53 -14.41 6.76
N GLN A 110 -10.63 -15.41 6.77
CA GLN A 110 -10.82 -16.63 5.99
C GLN A 110 -12.14 -17.34 6.37
N LYS A 111 -12.37 -17.53 7.67
CA LYS A 111 -13.57 -18.24 8.18
C LYS A 111 -14.86 -17.49 7.89
N ARG A 112 -14.85 -16.15 8.00
CA ARG A 112 -16.05 -15.29 7.90
C ARG A 112 -16.39 -14.91 6.47
N TYR A 113 -15.38 -14.65 5.64
CA TYR A 113 -15.56 -14.05 4.32
C TYR A 113 -14.97 -14.89 3.17
N GLY A 114 -14.40 -16.06 3.44
CA GLY A 114 -13.79 -16.91 2.42
C GLY A 114 -12.49 -16.35 1.81
N VAL A 115 -11.87 -15.36 2.44
CA VAL A 115 -10.61 -14.73 1.97
C VAL A 115 -9.49 -15.76 1.94
N LYS A 116 -8.71 -15.79 0.85
CA LYS A 116 -7.48 -16.58 0.76
C LYS A 116 -6.32 -15.76 1.32
N THR A 117 -5.45 -16.34 2.15
CA THR A 117 -4.21 -15.69 2.61
C THR A 117 -3.01 -16.29 1.94
N VAL A 118 -2.08 -15.45 1.48
CA VAL A 118 -0.93 -15.87 0.66
C VAL A 118 0.36 -15.23 1.17
N ASN A 119 1.34 -16.07 1.54
CA ASN A 119 2.72 -15.62 1.61
C ASN A 119 3.27 -15.51 0.18
N VAL A 120 3.55 -14.30 -0.27
CA VAL A 120 4.02 -14.00 -1.62
C VAL A 120 5.28 -14.82 -2.00
N PHE A 121 6.16 -15.11 -1.02
CA PHE A 121 7.39 -15.88 -1.27
C PHE A 121 7.15 -17.39 -1.51
N GLU A 122 5.95 -17.89 -1.27
CA GLU A 122 5.57 -19.28 -1.56
C GLU A 122 4.89 -19.44 -2.92
N ARG A 123 4.77 -18.34 -3.66
CA ARG A 123 4.05 -18.27 -4.93
C ARG A 123 5.01 -17.99 -6.08
N PRO A 124 4.62 -18.31 -7.31
CA PRO A 124 5.43 -18.03 -8.50
C PRO A 124 5.67 -16.53 -8.70
N PHE A 125 6.80 -16.23 -9.37
CA PHE A 125 7.15 -14.89 -9.81
C PHE A 125 7.37 -14.89 -11.32
N GLU A 126 6.99 -13.80 -11.98
CA GLU A 126 7.18 -13.56 -13.40
C GLU A 126 8.02 -12.31 -13.62
N LYS A 127 8.85 -12.33 -14.66
CA LYS A 127 9.67 -11.20 -15.06
C LYS A 127 8.82 -10.13 -15.73
N VAL A 128 8.81 -8.94 -15.17
CA VAL A 128 8.01 -7.79 -15.64
C VAL A 128 8.91 -6.62 -16.02
N VAL A 129 8.70 -6.06 -17.21
CA VAL A 129 9.35 -4.82 -17.67
C VAL A 129 8.51 -3.63 -17.18
N LEU A 130 9.06 -2.85 -16.26
CA LEU A 130 8.39 -1.72 -15.62
C LEU A 130 8.63 -0.38 -16.32
N GLY A 131 9.40 -0.37 -17.42
CA GLY A 131 9.81 0.84 -18.12
C GLY A 131 11.14 1.40 -17.65
N ALA A 132 11.71 2.33 -18.43
CA ALA A 132 12.99 3.01 -18.14
C ALA A 132 14.14 2.04 -17.77
N GLY A 133 14.19 0.85 -18.39
CA GLY A 133 15.20 -0.17 -18.15
C GLY A 133 15.03 -0.93 -16.82
N VAL A 134 13.94 -0.73 -16.09
CA VAL A 134 13.65 -1.48 -14.86
C VAL A 134 12.93 -2.77 -15.19
N VAL A 135 13.53 -3.90 -14.80
CA VAL A 135 12.97 -5.24 -14.95
C VAL A 135 13.08 -5.96 -13.61
N LEU A 136 11.95 -6.39 -13.06
CA LEU A 136 11.84 -7.06 -11.76
C LEU A 136 10.94 -8.30 -11.88
N ASN A 137 11.07 -9.21 -10.93
CA ASN A 137 10.19 -10.37 -10.82
C ASN A 137 9.04 -10.07 -9.86
N TYR A 138 7.82 -10.07 -10.39
CA TYR A 138 6.58 -9.84 -9.66
C TYR A 138 5.84 -11.13 -9.33
N ASN A 139 5.16 -11.15 -8.21
CA ASN A 139 4.26 -12.23 -7.83
C ASN A 139 3.13 -12.38 -8.85
N VAL A 140 2.87 -13.62 -9.28
CA VAL A 140 1.88 -13.93 -10.32
C VAL A 140 0.46 -13.67 -9.85
N ASP A 141 0.14 -13.94 -8.57
CA ASP A 141 -1.24 -13.77 -8.06
C ASP A 141 -1.74 -12.32 -8.20
N ILE A 142 -0.86 -11.32 -8.02
CA ILE A 142 -1.27 -9.92 -8.23
C ILE A 142 -1.36 -9.56 -9.72
N LEU A 143 -0.46 -10.09 -10.56
CA LEU A 143 -0.48 -9.82 -11.99
C LEU A 143 -1.73 -10.38 -12.68
N GLU A 144 -2.23 -11.52 -12.19
CA GLU A 144 -3.42 -12.19 -12.69
C GLU A 144 -4.73 -11.70 -12.03
N SER A 145 -4.65 -10.84 -11.01
CA SER A 145 -5.85 -10.25 -10.41
C SER A 145 -6.51 -9.25 -11.36
N ASP A 146 -7.81 -9.08 -11.23
CA ASP A 146 -8.58 -8.12 -12.04
C ASP A 146 -8.61 -6.73 -11.38
N PHE A 147 -8.39 -6.69 -10.05
CA PHE A 147 -8.35 -5.46 -9.27
C PHE A 147 -7.46 -5.59 -8.03
N VAL A 148 -6.75 -4.53 -7.69
CA VAL A 148 -5.85 -4.48 -6.54
C VAL A 148 -6.32 -3.47 -5.51
N VAL A 149 -6.44 -3.88 -4.25
CA VAL A 149 -6.62 -2.95 -3.13
C VAL A 149 -5.33 -2.88 -2.33
N ASN A 150 -4.66 -1.73 -2.37
CA ASN A 150 -3.39 -1.49 -1.72
C ASN A 150 -3.60 -0.74 -0.40
N LEU A 151 -3.19 -1.35 0.73
CA LEU A 151 -3.42 -0.87 2.09
C LEU A 151 -2.09 -0.55 2.81
N PRO A 152 -1.33 0.47 2.38
CA PRO A 152 -0.09 0.86 3.05
C PRO A 152 -0.38 1.61 4.35
N VAL A 153 0.60 1.63 5.25
CA VAL A 153 0.58 2.50 6.45
C VAL A 153 1.07 3.90 6.07
N LEU A 154 0.42 4.92 6.59
CA LEU A 154 0.83 6.32 6.48
C LEU A 154 2.03 6.58 7.39
N LYS A 155 3.27 6.46 6.87
CA LYS A 155 4.51 6.55 7.65
C LYS A 155 5.69 7.11 6.86
N THR A 156 6.67 7.65 7.61
CA THR A 156 7.97 8.03 7.05
C THR A 156 8.89 6.82 6.87
N HIS A 157 10.01 7.04 6.19
CA HIS A 157 11.00 5.99 5.93
C HIS A 157 12.41 6.59 5.77
N VAL A 158 13.38 6.05 6.48
CA VAL A 158 14.76 6.57 6.49
C VAL A 158 15.43 6.64 5.11
N GLN A 159 15.13 5.73 4.20
CA GLN A 159 15.75 5.69 2.87
C GLN A 159 14.91 6.34 1.77
N THR A 160 13.60 6.42 1.92
CA THR A 160 12.70 6.91 0.86
C THR A 160 11.83 8.07 1.29
N VAL A 161 12.20 8.75 2.38
CA VAL A 161 11.47 9.85 3.05
C VAL A 161 10.12 9.37 3.60
N VAL A 162 9.27 8.82 2.74
CA VAL A 162 7.97 8.24 3.12
C VAL A 162 7.83 6.80 2.62
N SER A 163 6.94 6.03 3.27
CA SER A 163 6.56 4.69 2.85
C SER A 163 5.05 4.66 2.68
N LEU A 164 4.59 4.74 1.43
CA LEU A 164 3.20 4.88 1.04
C LEU A 164 2.82 3.80 -0.01
N GLY A 165 1.83 4.08 -0.87
CA GLY A 165 1.26 3.11 -1.80
C GLY A 165 2.26 2.50 -2.77
N ILE A 166 2.98 3.32 -3.51
CA ILE A 166 3.95 2.82 -4.51
C ILE A 166 5.03 1.98 -3.83
N LYS A 167 5.58 2.47 -2.70
CA LYS A 167 6.62 1.72 -2.00
C LYS A 167 6.12 0.43 -1.35
N ASN A 168 4.85 0.37 -0.94
CA ASN A 168 4.25 -0.84 -0.39
C ASN A 168 4.30 -2.02 -1.37
N LEU A 169 4.27 -1.75 -2.67
CA LEU A 169 4.36 -2.76 -3.73
C LEU A 169 5.69 -3.53 -3.75
N LYS A 170 6.73 -3.00 -3.08
CA LYS A 170 7.99 -3.73 -2.91
C LYS A 170 7.79 -5.08 -2.19
N GLY A 171 6.70 -5.23 -1.43
CA GLY A 171 6.27 -6.48 -0.83
C GLY A 171 5.87 -7.58 -1.83
N LEU A 172 5.68 -7.23 -3.11
CA LEU A 172 5.16 -8.13 -4.16
C LEU A 172 6.23 -8.62 -5.14
N ILE A 173 7.48 -8.21 -4.97
CA ILE A 173 8.61 -8.67 -5.78
C ILE A 173 9.49 -9.66 -5.01
N ASP A 174 10.18 -10.54 -5.73
CA ASP A 174 11.06 -11.54 -5.14
C ASP A 174 12.26 -10.92 -4.41
N ILE A 175 12.98 -11.73 -3.65
CA ILE A 175 14.13 -11.28 -2.85
C ILE A 175 15.26 -10.71 -3.72
N ALA A 176 15.52 -11.31 -4.89
CA ALA A 176 16.55 -10.83 -5.81
C ALA A 176 16.19 -9.44 -6.35
N SER A 177 14.92 -9.23 -6.74
CA SER A 177 14.39 -7.94 -7.17
C SER A 177 14.40 -6.89 -6.04
N ARG A 178 14.09 -7.30 -4.79
CA ARG A 178 14.21 -6.40 -3.63
C ARG A 178 15.63 -5.92 -3.41
N LYS A 179 16.63 -6.82 -3.52
CA LYS A 179 18.06 -6.46 -3.44
C LYS A 179 18.45 -5.55 -4.59
N LYS A 180 18.00 -5.84 -5.82
CA LYS A 180 18.24 -5.01 -7.00
C LYS A 180 17.71 -3.58 -6.84
N CYS A 181 16.60 -3.37 -6.11
CA CYS A 181 16.10 -2.03 -5.80
C CYS A 181 17.04 -1.22 -4.93
N HIS A 182 17.91 -1.83 -4.12
CA HIS A 182 18.94 -1.18 -3.32
C HIS A 182 20.27 -1.07 -4.08
N ASN A 183 20.20 -0.74 -5.35
CA ASN A 183 21.35 -0.52 -6.20
C ASN A 183 22.22 0.63 -5.69
N THR A 184 23.53 0.53 -5.87
CA THR A 184 24.51 1.56 -5.54
C THR A 184 24.73 2.58 -6.67
N ASP A 185 24.14 2.34 -7.84
CA ASP A 185 24.15 3.28 -8.96
C ASP A 185 23.35 4.54 -8.60
N PRO A 186 23.97 5.73 -8.54
CA PRO A 186 23.29 6.94 -8.12
C PRO A 186 22.19 7.41 -9.09
N GLU A 187 22.26 6.99 -10.37
CA GLU A 187 21.24 7.30 -11.37
C GLU A 187 20.05 6.34 -11.33
N ARG A 188 20.27 5.15 -10.74
CA ARG A 188 19.28 4.06 -10.65
C ARG A 188 19.10 3.55 -9.22
N ASP A 189 19.11 4.46 -8.29
CA ASP A 189 19.00 4.22 -6.86
C ASP A 189 17.62 3.63 -6.45
N LEU A 190 17.42 3.47 -5.15
CA LEU A 190 16.18 2.97 -4.59
C LEU A 190 14.96 3.81 -5.02
N HIS A 191 15.09 5.13 -5.11
CA HIS A 191 13.99 6.01 -5.52
C HIS A 191 13.60 5.79 -6.98
N TYR A 192 14.61 5.70 -7.86
CA TYR A 192 14.42 5.40 -9.27
C TYR A 192 13.68 4.07 -9.47
N MET A 193 14.09 3.02 -8.73
CA MET A 193 13.50 1.70 -8.83
C MET A 193 12.07 1.65 -8.28
N VAL A 194 11.86 2.24 -7.09
CA VAL A 194 10.55 2.26 -6.41
C VAL A 194 9.50 3.00 -7.24
N ALA A 195 9.84 4.12 -7.85
CA ALA A 195 8.91 4.94 -8.65
C ALA A 195 8.11 4.15 -9.71
N ARG A 196 8.66 3.04 -10.18
CA ARG A 196 8.11 2.24 -11.28
C ARG A 196 7.36 1.00 -10.85
N LEU A 197 7.32 0.69 -9.55
CA LEU A 197 6.65 -0.52 -9.04
C LEU A 197 5.16 -0.59 -9.45
N ALA A 198 4.48 0.55 -9.58
CA ALA A 198 3.07 0.60 -9.95
C ALA A 198 2.79 0.53 -11.48
N ASN A 199 3.83 0.47 -12.33
CA ASN A 199 3.63 0.69 -13.78
C ASN A 199 2.94 -0.45 -14.54
N ARG A 200 2.82 -1.62 -13.91
CA ARG A 200 2.22 -2.83 -14.55
C ARG A 200 1.17 -3.50 -13.67
N LEU A 201 0.67 -2.79 -12.68
CA LEU A 201 -0.41 -3.31 -11.87
C LEU A 201 -1.75 -3.26 -12.62
N PRO A 202 -2.67 -4.18 -12.31
CA PRO A 202 -4.08 -4.05 -12.65
C PRO A 202 -4.68 -2.74 -12.11
N PRO A 203 -5.90 -2.37 -12.53
CA PRO A 203 -6.67 -1.28 -11.91
C PRO A 203 -6.63 -1.41 -10.38
N SER A 204 -6.47 -0.29 -9.69
CA SER A 204 -6.22 -0.36 -8.25
C SER A 204 -6.90 0.75 -7.47
N TYR A 205 -7.17 0.45 -6.22
CA TYR A 205 -7.57 1.38 -5.17
C TYR A 205 -6.53 1.40 -4.07
N THR A 206 -6.13 2.57 -3.60
CA THR A 206 -5.17 2.74 -2.51
C THR A 206 -5.86 3.42 -1.33
N LEU A 207 -5.76 2.79 -0.16
CA LEU A 207 -6.25 3.32 1.12
C LEU A 207 -5.09 3.34 2.12
N LEU A 208 -4.50 4.50 2.37
CA LEU A 208 -3.44 4.70 3.34
C LEU A 208 -4.03 4.62 4.75
N ASP A 209 -3.57 3.65 5.53
CA ASP A 209 -3.92 3.48 6.94
C ASP A 209 -3.13 4.48 7.79
N GLY A 210 -3.78 5.53 8.23
CA GLY A 210 -3.28 6.54 9.15
C GLY A 210 -3.99 6.50 10.50
N ILE A 211 -4.63 5.38 10.90
CA ILE A 211 -5.15 5.25 12.27
C ILE A 211 -4.00 5.46 13.25
N TYR A 212 -2.86 4.84 12.97
CA TYR A 212 -1.59 5.12 13.62
C TYR A 212 -0.57 5.51 12.57
N THR A 213 -0.01 6.71 12.68
CA THR A 213 1.09 7.17 11.84
C THR A 213 2.43 6.90 12.53
N ASN A 214 3.50 6.78 11.75
CA ASN A 214 4.84 6.55 12.27
C ASN A 214 5.82 7.55 11.65
N ALA A 215 6.29 8.49 12.47
CA ALA A 215 7.36 9.41 12.10
C ALA A 215 8.73 8.81 12.50
N ARG A 216 9.78 9.09 11.73
CA ARG A 216 11.12 8.49 11.85
C ARG A 216 11.16 6.97 11.68
N GLY A 217 10.05 6.37 11.07
CA GLY A 217 10.00 4.94 10.78
C GLY A 217 11.05 4.47 9.77
N PRO A 218 10.91 3.25 9.26
CA PRO A 218 9.62 2.57 9.05
C PRO A 218 9.20 1.55 10.10
N LEU A 219 10.05 1.22 11.07
CA LEU A 219 9.84 0.15 12.03
C LEU A 219 9.48 0.70 13.44
N PHE A 220 9.79 -0.09 14.46
CA PHE A 220 9.45 0.15 15.86
C PHE A 220 10.35 1.17 16.58
N ASP A 221 11.41 1.62 15.95
CA ASP A 221 12.29 2.72 16.39
C ASP A 221 11.73 4.11 16.07
N GLY A 222 10.61 4.17 15.36
CA GLY A 222 9.93 5.40 15.03
C GLY A 222 9.07 5.99 16.16
N ARG A 223 8.50 7.16 15.90
CA ARG A 223 7.54 7.82 16.77
C ARG A 223 6.12 7.57 16.29
N ILE A 224 5.37 6.77 17.02
CA ILE A 224 4.00 6.39 16.69
C ILE A 224 3.04 7.40 17.31
N ARG A 225 2.10 7.89 16.50
CA ARG A 225 0.98 8.74 16.92
C ARG A 225 -0.34 8.11 16.47
N ARG A 226 -1.34 8.13 17.33
CA ARG A 226 -2.71 7.84 16.94
C ARG A 226 -3.28 9.06 16.23
N SER A 227 -3.45 8.98 14.91
CA SER A 227 -3.90 10.09 14.08
C SER A 227 -5.34 9.92 13.60
N ASN A 228 -5.86 8.70 13.63
CA ASN A 228 -7.24 8.35 13.20
C ASN A 228 -7.57 8.92 11.82
N LEU A 229 -6.72 8.69 10.83
CA LEU A 229 -6.90 9.19 9.47
C LEU A 229 -6.92 8.05 8.46
N LEU A 230 -7.65 8.25 7.37
CA LEU A 230 -7.54 7.49 6.13
C LEU A 230 -7.30 8.47 4.99
N VAL A 231 -6.39 8.11 4.06
CA VAL A 231 -6.18 8.83 2.80
C VAL A 231 -6.40 7.86 1.65
N ALA A 232 -7.34 8.16 0.75
CA ALA A 232 -7.81 7.20 -0.24
C ALA A 232 -7.88 7.77 -1.65
N SER A 233 -7.53 6.98 -2.66
CA SER A 233 -7.68 7.34 -4.08
C SER A 233 -7.72 6.10 -4.98
N ALA A 234 -8.45 6.20 -6.09
CA ALA A 234 -8.34 5.27 -7.22
C ALA A 234 -7.01 5.44 -7.98
N GLU A 235 -6.28 6.54 -7.75
CA GLU A 235 -4.97 6.80 -8.36
C GLU A 235 -3.88 6.82 -7.30
N MET A 236 -3.02 5.78 -7.31
CA MET A 236 -2.03 5.52 -6.28
C MET A 236 -1.03 6.67 -6.09
N LEU A 237 -0.54 7.28 -7.17
CA LEU A 237 0.42 8.38 -7.07
C LEU A 237 -0.23 9.61 -6.44
N ALA A 238 -1.50 9.90 -6.73
CA ALA A 238 -2.23 11.01 -6.09
C ALA A 238 -2.41 10.75 -4.59
N ALA A 239 -2.76 9.51 -4.20
CA ALA A 239 -2.80 9.12 -2.79
C ALA A 239 -1.46 9.34 -2.09
N ASP A 240 -0.35 8.94 -2.74
CA ASP A 240 1.00 9.10 -2.19
C ASP A 240 1.42 10.57 -2.10
N MET A 241 1.09 11.41 -3.09
CA MET A 241 1.36 12.85 -3.05
C MET A 241 0.63 13.56 -1.91
N VAL A 242 -0.62 13.19 -1.66
CA VAL A 242 -1.41 13.75 -0.54
C VAL A 242 -0.95 13.14 0.79
N GLY A 243 -0.69 11.84 0.83
CA GLY A 243 -0.14 11.17 2.02
C GLY A 243 1.20 11.74 2.46
N ALA A 244 2.09 12.09 1.51
CA ALA A 244 3.34 12.79 1.80
C ALA A 244 3.07 14.17 2.42
N ALA A 245 2.11 14.95 1.87
CA ALA A 245 1.75 16.25 2.39
C ALA A 245 1.15 16.17 3.81
N VAL A 246 0.31 15.18 4.11
CA VAL A 246 -0.19 14.91 5.47
C VAL A 246 0.94 14.57 6.44
N LEU A 247 2.03 13.97 5.95
CA LEU A 247 3.25 13.71 6.75
C LEU A 247 4.21 14.92 6.80
N GLY A 248 3.84 16.07 6.22
CA GLY A 248 4.63 17.30 6.22
C GLY A 248 5.68 17.40 5.12
N TYR A 249 5.59 16.59 4.05
CA TYR A 249 6.55 16.60 2.93
C TYR A 249 5.90 17.07 1.63
N GLY A 250 6.56 17.98 0.92
CA GLY A 250 6.24 18.31 -0.46
C GLY A 250 6.62 17.17 -1.42
N VAL A 251 5.99 17.12 -2.59
CA VAL A 251 6.30 16.08 -3.61
C VAL A 251 7.77 16.13 -4.02
N THR A 252 8.35 17.33 -4.12
CA THR A 252 9.75 17.55 -4.50
C THR A 252 10.77 17.09 -3.47
N GLU A 253 10.35 16.90 -2.22
CA GLU A 253 11.17 16.37 -1.14
C GLU A 253 11.22 14.82 -1.11
N VAL A 254 10.40 14.16 -1.94
CA VAL A 254 10.31 12.71 -2.02
C VAL A 254 10.73 12.24 -3.42
N PRO A 255 12.02 11.91 -3.65
CA PRO A 255 12.55 11.69 -5.00
C PRO A 255 11.80 10.60 -5.79
N TYR A 256 11.31 9.53 -5.16
CA TYR A 256 10.54 8.52 -5.92
C TYR A 256 9.19 9.05 -6.41
N LEU A 257 8.56 10.01 -5.72
CA LEU A 257 7.34 10.66 -6.20
C LEU A 257 7.66 11.57 -7.39
N VAL A 258 8.80 12.27 -7.36
CA VAL A 258 9.29 13.09 -8.49
C VAL A 258 9.47 12.21 -9.73
N HIS A 259 10.16 11.08 -9.60
CA HIS A 259 10.34 10.14 -10.72
C HIS A 259 8.99 9.60 -11.22
N ALA A 260 8.11 9.15 -10.32
CA ALA A 260 6.80 8.61 -10.67
C ALA A 260 5.89 9.64 -11.36
N ALA A 261 5.95 10.89 -10.93
CA ALA A 261 5.20 11.99 -11.54
C ALA A 261 5.72 12.32 -12.94
N ARG A 262 7.04 12.43 -13.10
CA ARG A 262 7.69 12.69 -14.40
C ARG A 262 7.39 11.58 -15.41
N ASP A 263 7.50 10.33 -15.02
CA ASP A 263 7.20 9.17 -15.87
C ASP A 263 5.74 9.18 -16.38
N ARG A 264 4.82 9.78 -15.64
CA ARG A 264 3.38 9.89 -15.97
C ARG A 264 2.96 11.25 -16.51
N GLY A 265 3.90 12.21 -16.69
CA GLY A 265 3.63 13.56 -17.12
C GLY A 265 2.68 14.30 -16.18
N ARG A 266 2.84 14.11 -14.85
CA ARG A 266 2.02 14.77 -13.82
C ARG A 266 2.75 15.95 -13.18
N PRO A 267 2.02 17.02 -12.79
CA PRO A 267 2.60 18.16 -12.10
C PRO A 267 3.08 17.78 -10.69
N LEU A 268 4.16 18.42 -10.23
CA LEU A 268 4.73 18.19 -8.90
C LEU A 268 4.04 19.01 -7.81
N ASP A 269 3.25 20.01 -8.18
CA ASP A 269 2.52 20.89 -7.26
C ASP A 269 1.12 20.38 -6.88
N ARG A 270 0.75 19.18 -7.36
CA ARG A 270 -0.55 18.57 -7.17
C ARG A 270 -1.73 19.35 -7.77
N SER A 271 -1.50 20.24 -8.74
CA SER A 271 -2.57 21.03 -9.37
C SER A 271 -3.61 20.16 -10.10
N ASP A 272 -3.27 18.91 -10.42
CA ASP A 272 -4.15 17.88 -11.01
C ASP A 272 -4.81 16.96 -9.97
N VAL A 273 -4.72 17.28 -8.67
CA VAL A 273 -5.35 16.56 -7.56
C VAL A 273 -6.47 17.40 -6.96
N GLU A 274 -7.60 16.76 -6.69
CA GLU A 274 -8.73 17.30 -5.91
C GLU A 274 -8.76 16.57 -4.56
N VAL A 275 -8.52 17.31 -3.47
CA VAL A 275 -8.66 16.77 -2.11
C VAL A 275 -10.09 16.97 -1.64
N VAL A 276 -10.74 15.89 -1.18
CA VAL A 276 -12.11 15.88 -0.68
C VAL A 276 -12.17 15.33 0.75
N GLY A 277 -13.14 15.77 1.53
CA GLY A 277 -13.25 15.45 2.96
C GLY A 277 -12.49 16.47 3.82
N GLU A 278 -11.55 16.01 4.66
CA GLU A 278 -10.72 16.89 5.49
C GLU A 278 -9.70 17.65 4.62
N ARG A 279 -9.28 18.83 5.05
CA ARG A 279 -8.17 19.56 4.41
C ARG A 279 -6.82 19.06 4.93
N ILE A 280 -5.79 19.12 4.11
CA ILE A 280 -4.43 18.72 4.50
C ILE A 280 -3.98 19.50 5.74
N GLU A 281 -4.22 20.82 5.76
CA GLU A 281 -3.78 21.74 6.81
C GLU A 281 -4.39 21.41 8.18
N ASP A 282 -5.55 20.75 8.21
CA ASP A 282 -6.28 20.41 9.45
C ASP A 282 -5.82 19.07 10.04
N VAL A 283 -5.01 18.31 9.30
CA VAL A 283 -4.63 16.92 9.68
C VAL A 283 -3.12 16.66 9.63
N ALA A 284 -2.31 17.56 9.08
CA ALA A 284 -0.85 17.45 8.93
C ALA A 284 -0.09 17.61 10.28
#